data_60b1de21cbade2a616ef9a97432130bd
#
_entry.id   60b1de21cbade2a616ef9a97432130bd
#
_cell.length_a   1.000
_cell.length_b   1.000
_cell.length_c   1.000
_cell.angle_alpha   90.00
_cell.angle_beta   90.00
_cell.angle_gamma   90.00
#
_symmetry.space_group_name_H-M   'P 1'
#
loop_
_entity.id
_entity.type
_entity.pdbx_description
1 polymer ?
#
loop_
_entity_poly.entity_id
_entity_poly.type
_entity_poly.pdbx_seq_one_letter_code
_entity_poly.pdbx_strand_id
1 'polypeptide(L)'
;YNFAQHYYDIRANYDLVPGSGVKVTLSTVNDAAIRYTLDGSEPTMNSARYEGPLLINQPAKFRAVAFRTEPTVVGKIVNRSHTEREDFHFNKATARSIELLQGANAQYKFAGAQTLVDGLRATNTNHQSGRWIGFYTEDMEAVIDLGTETPIEEVGFNVCVEKGSWIYD
;
A
#
# COMPACT_ATOMS: atom_id res chain seq x y z
N TYR A 1 -3.77 -8.66 33.39
CA TYR A 1 -2.82 -7.82 32.65
C TYR A 1 -2.95 -8.17 31.16
N ASN A 2 -3.52 -7.26 30.37
CA ASN A 2 -3.53 -7.39 28.92
C ASN A 2 -2.16 -6.95 28.39
N PHE A 3 -1.30 -7.88 28.11
CA PHE A 3 -0.10 -7.61 27.32
C PHE A 3 -0.52 -7.26 25.89
N ALA A 4 -0.04 -6.16 25.37
CA ALA A 4 -0.25 -5.80 23.97
C ALA A 4 0.37 -6.90 23.09
N GLN A 5 -0.46 -7.70 22.43
CA GLN A 5 -0.02 -8.81 21.57
C GLN A 5 0.74 -8.32 20.33
N HIS A 6 0.75 -7.01 20.06
CA HIS A 6 1.24 -6.38 18.82
C HIS A 6 2.26 -5.28 19.09
N TYR A 7 3.13 -5.49 20.07
CA TYR A 7 4.09 -4.46 20.50
C TYR A 7 5.16 -4.12 19.45
N TYR A 8 5.34 -4.98 18.44
CA TYR A 8 6.35 -4.82 17.38
C TYR A 8 5.75 -4.60 15.99
N ASP A 9 4.45 -4.39 15.88
CA ASP A 9 3.81 -4.27 14.59
C ASP A 9 4.45 -3.17 13.75
N ILE A 10 4.57 -3.47 12.47
CA ILE A 10 5.14 -2.55 11.50
C ILE A 10 4.12 -1.47 11.17
N ARG A 11 4.57 -0.23 11.14
CA ARG A 11 3.87 0.86 10.50
C ARG A 11 4.45 1.04 9.11
N ALA A 12 3.63 0.83 8.10
CA ALA A 12 4.01 1.01 6.72
C ALA A 12 3.38 2.30 6.16
N ASN A 13 4.17 3.04 5.40
CA ASN A 13 3.71 4.16 4.60
C ASN A 13 4.09 3.92 3.15
N TYR A 14 3.16 4.21 2.24
CA TYR A 14 3.27 3.98 0.81
C TYR A 14 3.06 5.31 0.10
N ASP A 15 4.15 5.95 -0.32
CA ASP A 15 4.12 7.23 -0.99
C ASP A 15 4.36 7.06 -2.49
N LEU A 16 3.45 7.55 -3.32
CA LEU A 16 3.67 7.60 -4.76
C LEU A 16 4.81 8.56 -5.07
N VAL A 17 5.78 8.10 -5.87
CA VAL A 17 6.87 8.92 -6.42
C VAL A 17 6.62 9.08 -7.91
N PRO A 18 6.16 10.24 -8.37
CA PRO A 18 5.78 10.47 -9.76
C PRO A 18 6.89 10.07 -10.73
N GLY A 19 6.53 9.34 -11.77
CA GLY A 19 7.46 8.83 -12.79
C GLY A 19 8.40 7.71 -12.33
N SER A 20 8.35 7.30 -11.05
CA SER A 20 9.32 6.36 -10.49
C SER A 20 8.70 5.12 -9.86
N GLY A 21 7.58 5.22 -9.17
CA GLY A 21 6.95 4.09 -8.49
C GLY A 21 6.42 4.44 -7.11
N VAL A 22 6.44 3.50 -6.19
CA VAL A 22 5.96 3.66 -4.81
C VAL A 22 7.11 3.51 -3.83
N LYS A 23 7.31 4.52 -3.01
CA LYS A 23 8.26 4.49 -1.91
C LYS A 23 7.61 3.87 -0.69
N VAL A 24 8.19 2.77 -0.22
CA VAL A 24 7.77 2.05 0.99
C VAL A 24 8.65 2.47 2.15
N THR A 25 8.04 3.06 3.17
CA THR A 25 8.73 3.43 4.41
C THR A 25 8.15 2.61 5.55
N LEU A 26 9.01 1.87 6.24
CA LEU A 26 8.64 1.02 7.36
C LEU A 26 9.24 1.52 8.66
N SER A 27 8.48 1.43 9.73
CA SER A 27 8.96 1.66 11.09
C SER A 27 8.35 0.65 12.06
N THR A 28 9.05 0.38 13.13
CA THR A 28 8.56 -0.43 14.25
C THR A 28 9.12 0.14 15.54
N VAL A 29 8.61 -0.33 16.67
CA VAL A 29 9.08 0.08 17.98
C VAL A 29 10.18 -0.86 18.50
N ASN A 30 10.95 -0.42 19.48
CA ASN A 30 11.91 -1.22 20.25
C ASN A 30 13.01 -1.89 19.43
N ASP A 31 13.55 -1.20 18.43
CA ASP A 31 14.72 -1.62 17.63
C ASP A 31 14.60 -3.04 17.04
N ALA A 32 13.38 -3.52 16.80
CA ALA A 32 13.18 -4.78 16.14
C ALA A 32 13.70 -4.73 14.69
N ALA A 33 14.37 -5.77 14.24
CA ALA A 33 14.88 -5.85 12.88
C ALA A 33 13.75 -6.20 11.90
N ILE A 34 13.46 -5.32 10.96
CA ILE A 34 12.48 -5.59 9.91
C ILE A 34 13.16 -6.41 8.80
N ARG A 35 12.50 -7.50 8.39
CA ARG A 35 12.86 -8.34 7.25
C ARG A 35 11.72 -8.32 6.24
N TYR A 36 12.05 -8.39 4.95
CA TYR A 36 11.04 -8.33 3.91
C TYR A 36 11.33 -9.27 2.74
N THR A 37 10.29 -9.52 1.95
CA THR A 37 10.31 -10.22 0.66
C THR A 37 9.47 -9.46 -0.36
N LEU A 38 9.70 -9.69 -1.65
CA LEU A 38 8.95 -9.07 -2.75
C LEU A 38 8.21 -10.08 -3.62
N ASP A 39 8.35 -11.36 -3.31
CA ASP A 39 7.77 -12.49 -4.05
C ASP A 39 6.52 -13.06 -3.39
N GLY A 40 6.11 -12.50 -2.24
CA GLY A 40 4.97 -12.97 -1.45
C GLY A 40 5.29 -14.07 -0.44
N SER A 41 6.51 -14.58 -0.42
CA SER A 41 6.94 -15.52 0.60
C SER A 41 6.96 -14.87 1.99
N GLU A 42 6.72 -15.66 3.01
CA GLU A 42 6.73 -15.19 4.39
C GLU A 42 8.17 -14.84 4.82
N PRO A 43 8.45 -13.60 5.30
CA PRO A 43 9.78 -13.23 5.73
C PRO A 43 10.28 -14.05 6.91
N THR A 44 11.55 -14.44 6.85
CA THR A 44 12.29 -15.14 7.89
C THR A 44 13.44 -14.26 8.40
N MET A 45 14.14 -14.70 9.43
CA MET A 45 15.34 -13.99 9.91
C MET A 45 16.47 -13.92 8.87
N ASN A 46 16.43 -14.79 7.84
CA ASN A 46 17.41 -14.81 6.74
C ASN A 46 16.97 -13.99 5.52
N SER A 47 15.74 -13.49 5.49
CA SER A 47 15.25 -12.62 4.42
C SER A 47 15.97 -11.27 4.41
N ALA A 48 15.83 -10.52 3.33
CA ALA A 48 16.45 -9.20 3.19
C ALA A 48 16.09 -8.29 4.38
N ARG A 49 17.09 -7.57 4.89
CA ARG A 49 16.90 -6.60 5.97
C ARG A 49 16.45 -5.27 5.40
N TYR A 50 15.46 -4.67 6.04
CA TYR A 50 15.06 -3.31 5.75
C TYR A 50 16.03 -2.34 6.45
N GLU A 51 16.73 -1.54 5.67
CA GLU A 51 17.72 -0.56 6.16
C GLU A 51 17.32 0.89 5.84
N GLY A 52 16.24 1.07 5.10
CA GLY A 52 15.73 2.38 4.70
C GLY A 52 14.65 2.25 3.62
N PRO A 53 14.09 3.38 3.15
CA PRO A 53 13.00 3.38 2.21
C PRO A 53 13.29 2.57 0.94
N LEU A 54 12.35 1.75 0.53
CA LEU A 54 12.41 0.95 -0.69
C LEU A 54 11.61 1.65 -1.80
N LEU A 55 12.14 1.68 -3.01
CA LEU A 55 11.37 2.09 -4.18
C LEU A 55 10.90 0.83 -4.92
N ILE A 56 9.59 0.63 -4.95
CA ILE A 56 8.94 -0.42 -5.74
C ILE A 56 8.49 0.20 -7.05
N ASN A 57 8.98 -0.32 -8.17
CA ASN A 57 8.71 0.20 -9.52
C ASN A 57 8.27 -0.88 -10.52
N GLN A 58 7.90 -2.04 -10.02
CA GLN A 58 7.39 -3.17 -10.78
C GLN A 58 6.40 -3.97 -9.92
N PRO A 59 5.56 -4.83 -10.52
CA PRO A 59 4.67 -5.69 -9.76
C PRO A 59 5.42 -6.49 -8.70
N ALA A 60 4.92 -6.49 -7.48
CA ALA A 60 5.55 -7.19 -6.37
C ALA A 60 4.50 -7.60 -5.33
N LYS A 61 4.74 -8.71 -4.66
CA LYS A 61 3.99 -9.15 -3.48
C LYS A 61 4.83 -8.89 -2.25
N PHE A 62 4.73 -7.69 -1.73
CA PHE A 62 5.50 -7.25 -0.58
C PHE A 62 5.00 -7.89 0.71
N ARG A 63 5.92 -8.42 1.51
CA ARG A 63 5.67 -8.93 2.86
C ARG A 63 6.79 -8.43 3.77
N ALA A 64 6.44 -7.99 4.97
CA ALA A 64 7.44 -7.57 5.95
C ALA A 64 7.07 -8.04 7.36
N VAL A 65 8.09 -8.43 8.13
CA VAL A 65 7.97 -8.87 9.52
C VAL A 65 9.08 -8.24 10.34
N ALA A 66 8.74 -7.72 11.51
CA ALA A 66 9.71 -7.28 12.50
C ALA A 66 10.05 -8.45 13.44
N PHE A 67 11.34 -8.68 13.64
CA PHE A 67 11.87 -9.70 14.54
C PHE A 67 12.64 -9.04 15.68
N ARG A 68 12.41 -9.51 16.88
CA ARG A 68 13.19 -9.13 18.05
C ARG A 68 13.67 -10.38 18.79
N THR A 69 14.95 -10.39 19.09
CA THR A 69 15.56 -11.46 19.90
C THR A 69 15.75 -10.95 21.30
N GLU A 70 15.17 -11.62 22.28
CA GLU A 70 15.30 -11.29 23.69
C GLU A 70 16.07 -12.38 24.42
N PRO A 71 17.05 -12.02 25.28
CA PRO A 71 17.71 -13.00 26.13
C PRO A 71 16.73 -13.51 27.19
N THR A 72 16.85 -14.81 27.51
CA THR A 72 16.13 -15.43 28.63
C THR A 72 17.11 -16.17 29.53
N VAL A 73 16.65 -16.63 30.68
CA VAL A 73 17.50 -17.38 31.63
C VAL A 73 18.07 -18.67 31.01
N VAL A 74 17.36 -19.26 30.05
CA VAL A 74 17.72 -20.54 29.41
C VAL A 74 18.08 -20.41 27.94
N GLY A 75 18.25 -19.19 27.40
CA GLY A 75 18.59 -18.99 25.99
C GLY A 75 18.06 -17.69 25.41
N LYS A 76 17.51 -17.75 24.22
CA LYS A 76 16.93 -16.59 23.51
C LYS A 76 15.55 -16.95 22.98
N ILE A 77 14.62 -16.01 23.07
CA ILE A 77 13.32 -16.08 22.43
C ILE A 77 13.32 -15.10 21.25
N VAL A 78 12.85 -15.57 20.10
CA VAL A 78 12.62 -14.71 18.93
C VAL A 78 11.12 -14.41 18.85
N ASN A 79 10.80 -13.15 19.08
CA ASN A 79 9.46 -12.63 18.90
C ASN A 79 9.32 -12.04 17.49
N ARG A 80 8.12 -12.13 16.91
CA ARG A 80 7.83 -11.55 15.60
C ARG A 80 6.53 -10.75 15.62
N SER A 81 6.44 -9.75 14.75
CA SER A 81 5.21 -9.00 14.49
C SER A 81 4.20 -9.81 13.66
N HIS A 82 3.01 -9.25 13.46
CA HIS A 82 2.21 -9.62 12.31
C HIS A 82 2.96 -9.32 11.00
N THR A 83 2.59 -10.02 9.95
CA THR A 83 3.13 -9.76 8.62
C THR A 83 2.40 -8.56 8.01
N GLU A 84 3.14 -7.50 7.72
CA GLU A 84 2.68 -6.43 6.85
C GLU A 84 2.61 -6.96 5.42
N ARG A 85 1.51 -6.69 4.71
CA ARG A 85 1.23 -7.25 3.39
C ARG A 85 0.71 -6.18 2.46
N GLU A 86 1.35 -6.05 1.31
CA GLU A 86 0.86 -5.21 0.22
C GLU A 86 1.20 -5.87 -1.13
N ASP A 87 0.25 -5.88 -2.04
CA ASP A 87 0.45 -6.36 -3.40
C ASP A 87 0.44 -5.18 -4.37
N PHE A 88 1.59 -4.91 -4.99
CA PHE A 88 1.77 -3.83 -5.95
C PHE A 88 1.36 -4.28 -7.35
N HIS A 89 0.41 -3.55 -7.94
CA HIS A 89 -0.18 -3.82 -9.26
C HIS A 89 0.23 -2.72 -10.24
N PHE A 90 1.40 -2.88 -10.84
CA PHE A 90 1.90 -1.89 -11.80
C PHE A 90 1.31 -2.11 -13.20
N ASN A 91 0.95 -1.03 -13.85
CA ASN A 91 0.48 -0.95 -15.22
C ASN A 91 1.03 0.32 -15.89
N LYS A 92 0.62 0.60 -17.12
CA LYS A 92 1.11 1.77 -17.89
C LYS A 92 0.74 3.11 -17.27
N ALA A 93 -0.32 3.18 -16.47
CA ALA A 93 -0.76 4.38 -15.77
C ALA A 93 -0.08 4.57 -14.40
N THR A 94 0.55 3.53 -13.83
CA THR A 94 1.13 3.63 -12.49
C THR A 94 2.23 4.67 -12.42
N ALA A 95 2.16 5.53 -11.40
CA ALA A 95 3.05 6.65 -11.15
C ALA A 95 3.08 7.73 -12.26
N ARG A 96 2.08 7.73 -13.15
CA ARG A 96 1.94 8.75 -14.18
C ARG A 96 1.26 10.02 -13.64
N SER A 97 1.41 11.11 -14.39
CA SER A 97 0.68 12.34 -14.13
C SER A 97 -0.81 12.11 -14.36
N ILE A 98 -1.62 12.57 -13.42
CA ILE A 98 -3.07 12.45 -13.47
C ILE A 98 -3.72 13.74 -13.01
N GLU A 99 -4.76 14.14 -13.71
CA GLU A 99 -5.62 15.25 -13.38
C GLU A 99 -7.07 14.78 -13.31
N LEU A 100 -7.79 15.20 -12.26
CA LEU A 100 -9.24 15.03 -12.17
C LEU A 100 -9.89 16.29 -12.75
N LEU A 101 -10.72 16.13 -13.77
CA LEU A 101 -11.47 17.24 -14.37
C LEU A 101 -12.65 17.63 -13.50
N GLN A 102 -13.20 16.67 -12.75
CA GLN A 102 -14.17 16.90 -11.68
C GLN A 102 -13.53 16.54 -10.33
N GLY A 103 -13.71 17.40 -9.35
CA GLY A 103 -13.10 17.20 -8.03
C GLY A 103 -13.72 16.04 -7.26
N ALA A 104 -12.89 15.25 -6.62
CA ALA A 104 -13.37 14.26 -5.67
C ALA A 104 -14.10 14.91 -4.50
N ASN A 105 -15.08 14.22 -3.93
CA ASN A 105 -15.78 14.67 -2.73
C ASN A 105 -14.79 14.94 -1.59
N ALA A 106 -14.92 16.10 -0.93
CA ALA A 106 -13.97 16.56 0.10
C ALA A 106 -13.79 15.56 1.26
N GLN A 107 -14.82 14.77 1.57
CA GLN A 107 -14.79 13.75 2.62
C GLN A 107 -14.05 12.48 2.19
N TYR A 108 -14.03 12.17 0.88
CA TYR A 108 -13.49 10.92 0.32
C TYR A 108 -12.38 11.16 -0.70
N LYS A 109 -11.69 12.28 -0.61
CA LYS A 109 -10.60 12.61 -1.56
C LYS A 109 -9.27 11.94 -1.23
N PHE A 110 -9.04 11.55 0.03
CA PHE A 110 -7.81 10.92 0.53
C PHE A 110 -6.52 11.49 -0.11
N ALA A 111 -5.77 10.65 -0.86
CA ALA A 111 -4.59 11.10 -1.61
C ALA A 111 -4.94 11.83 -2.93
N GLY A 112 -6.23 12.04 -3.21
CA GLY A 112 -6.70 12.70 -4.43
C GLY A 112 -6.52 11.83 -5.66
N ALA A 113 -6.28 12.46 -6.81
CA ALA A 113 -6.11 11.79 -8.09
C ALA A 113 -5.06 10.66 -8.06
N GLN A 114 -4.02 10.81 -7.26
CA GLN A 114 -2.93 9.85 -7.16
C GLN A 114 -3.39 8.45 -6.72
N THR A 115 -4.49 8.34 -5.97
CA THR A 115 -5.11 7.06 -5.60
C THR A 115 -5.45 6.18 -6.81
N LEU A 116 -5.71 6.79 -7.97
CA LEU A 116 -6.05 6.07 -9.21
C LEU A 116 -4.83 5.49 -9.93
N VAL A 117 -3.63 5.96 -9.61
CA VAL A 117 -2.37 5.59 -10.31
C VAL A 117 -1.26 5.15 -9.36
N ASP A 118 -1.57 4.86 -8.10
CA ASP A 118 -0.57 4.47 -7.09
C ASP A 118 -0.16 2.99 -7.16
N GLY A 119 -0.81 2.19 -8.02
CA GLY A 119 -0.53 0.75 -8.14
C GLY A 119 -0.99 -0.08 -6.94
N LEU A 120 -1.74 0.51 -6.02
CA LEU A 120 -2.28 -0.15 -4.84
C LEU A 120 -3.78 -0.40 -5.03
N ARG A 121 -4.26 -1.56 -4.61
CA ARG A 121 -5.68 -1.90 -4.73
C ARG A 121 -6.28 -2.14 -3.36
N ALA A 122 -7.50 -1.65 -3.18
CA ALA A 122 -8.29 -2.04 -2.03
C ALA A 122 -8.66 -3.53 -2.14
N THR A 123 -8.52 -4.25 -1.04
CA THR A 123 -8.86 -5.68 -0.95
C THR A 123 -10.25 -5.91 -0.32
N ASN A 124 -10.92 -4.83 0.05
CA ASN A 124 -12.25 -4.86 0.67
C ASN A 124 -13.03 -3.58 0.35
N THR A 125 -14.30 -3.53 0.73
CA THR A 125 -15.21 -2.39 0.52
C THR A 125 -15.12 -1.31 1.62
N ASN A 126 -14.09 -1.32 2.46
CA ASN A 126 -13.89 -0.25 3.43
C ASN A 126 -13.50 1.05 2.72
N HIS A 127 -14.51 1.81 2.34
CA HIS A 127 -14.36 3.08 1.61
C HIS A 127 -13.62 4.17 2.42
N GLN A 128 -13.42 3.97 3.73
CA GLN A 128 -12.66 4.89 4.59
C GLN A 128 -11.19 4.48 4.74
N SER A 129 -10.75 3.43 4.08
CA SER A 129 -9.38 2.89 4.21
C SER A 129 -8.27 3.78 3.61
N GLY A 130 -8.62 4.84 2.89
CA GLY A 130 -7.65 5.65 2.14
C GLY A 130 -7.23 5.04 0.79
N ARG A 131 -7.79 3.88 0.42
CA ARG A 131 -7.57 3.18 -0.85
C ARG A 131 -8.64 3.47 -1.90
N TRP A 132 -9.59 4.31 -1.55
CA TRP A 132 -10.71 4.69 -2.40
C TRP A 132 -10.75 6.20 -2.56
N ILE A 133 -11.20 6.65 -3.70
CA ILE A 133 -11.56 8.04 -3.96
C ILE A 133 -13.04 8.07 -4.32
N GLY A 134 -13.80 8.98 -3.75
CA GLY A 134 -15.24 9.05 -3.93
C GLY A 134 -15.70 10.31 -4.64
N PHE A 135 -16.72 10.16 -5.48
CA PHE A 135 -17.42 11.23 -6.15
C PHE A 135 -18.86 11.26 -5.67
N TYR A 136 -19.48 12.42 -5.66
CA TYR A 136 -20.86 12.58 -5.23
C TYR A 136 -21.53 13.63 -6.11
N THR A 137 -22.62 13.25 -6.76
CA THR A 137 -23.37 14.06 -7.74
C THR A 137 -22.65 14.37 -9.06
N GLU A 138 -21.37 14.09 -9.13
CA GLU A 138 -20.53 14.29 -10.32
C GLU A 138 -19.91 12.97 -10.75
N ASP A 139 -19.78 12.74 -12.04
CA ASP A 139 -19.09 11.58 -12.58
C ASP A 139 -17.58 11.73 -12.41
N MET A 140 -16.88 10.60 -12.31
CA MET A 140 -15.43 10.60 -12.33
C MET A 140 -14.92 10.89 -13.73
N GLU A 141 -14.18 11.98 -13.89
CA GLU A 141 -13.50 12.30 -15.14
C GLU A 141 -12.03 12.58 -14.85
N ALA A 142 -11.12 11.81 -15.46
CA ALA A 142 -9.69 11.89 -15.21
C ALA A 142 -8.89 11.83 -16.51
N VAL A 143 -7.80 12.59 -16.58
CA VAL A 143 -6.82 12.53 -17.65
C VAL A 143 -5.51 11.99 -17.11
N ILE A 144 -5.00 10.91 -17.69
CA ILE A 144 -3.72 10.32 -17.35
C ILE A 144 -2.76 10.54 -18.51
N ASP A 145 -1.67 11.27 -18.25
CA ASP A 145 -0.62 11.47 -19.24
C ASP A 145 0.40 10.35 -19.15
N LEU A 146 0.45 9.50 -20.17
CA LEU A 146 1.43 8.41 -20.26
C LEU A 146 2.83 8.88 -20.66
N GLY A 147 2.98 10.16 -21.02
CA GLY A 147 4.25 10.80 -21.39
C GLY A 147 4.68 10.55 -22.84
N THR A 148 4.26 9.45 -23.45
CA THR A 148 4.52 9.10 -24.84
C THR A 148 3.34 8.38 -25.45
N GLU A 149 3.20 8.45 -26.78
CA GLU A 149 2.22 7.63 -27.50
C GLU A 149 2.42 6.16 -27.17
N THR A 150 1.40 5.55 -26.60
CA THR A 150 1.47 4.21 -26.04
C THR A 150 0.24 3.40 -26.45
N PRO A 151 0.40 2.23 -27.07
CA PRO A 151 -0.75 1.40 -27.42
C PRO A 151 -1.46 0.92 -26.15
N ILE A 152 -2.79 1.10 -26.12
CA ILE A 152 -3.68 0.67 -25.04
C ILE A 152 -4.60 -0.41 -25.58
N GLU A 153 -4.60 -1.57 -24.92
CA GLU A 153 -5.49 -2.69 -25.27
C GLU A 153 -6.69 -2.76 -24.32
N GLU A 154 -6.48 -2.39 -23.06
CA GLU A 154 -7.50 -2.49 -22.02
C GLU A 154 -7.36 -1.31 -21.05
N VAL A 155 -8.51 -0.81 -20.58
CA VAL A 155 -8.61 0.14 -19.47
C VAL A 155 -9.48 -0.48 -18.41
N GLY A 156 -8.96 -0.61 -17.19
CA GLY A 156 -9.69 -1.18 -16.06
C GLY A 156 -9.48 -0.35 -14.81
N PHE A 157 -10.48 -0.31 -13.95
CA PHE A 157 -10.40 0.30 -12.62
C PHE A 157 -11.28 -0.47 -11.62
N ASN A 158 -10.92 -0.39 -10.36
CA ASN A 158 -11.71 -0.98 -9.30
C ASN A 158 -12.81 -0.02 -8.87
N VAL A 159 -14.02 -0.54 -8.70
CA VAL A 159 -15.18 0.19 -8.17
C VAL A 159 -15.53 -0.38 -6.80
N CYS A 160 -15.82 0.50 -5.85
CA CYS A 160 -16.41 0.10 -4.58
C CYS A 160 -17.93 0.12 -4.73
N VAL A 161 -18.57 -1.00 -4.44
CA VAL A 161 -20.04 -1.07 -4.32
C VAL A 161 -20.39 -1.50 -2.91
N GLU A 162 -20.95 -0.59 -2.14
CA GLU A 162 -21.36 -0.81 -0.75
C GLU A 162 -22.73 -0.19 -0.51
N LYS A 163 -23.78 -0.93 -0.85
CA LYS A 163 -25.16 -0.43 -0.83
C LYS A 163 -25.63 0.00 0.56
N GLY A 164 -25.11 -0.61 1.63
CA GLY A 164 -25.39 -0.21 3.01
C GLY A 164 -24.86 1.18 3.35
N SER A 165 -23.86 1.67 2.63
CA SER A 165 -23.27 2.99 2.76
C SER A 165 -23.64 3.93 1.61
N TRP A 166 -24.67 3.58 0.82
CA TRP A 166 -25.14 4.37 -0.33
C TRP A 166 -24.06 4.59 -1.43
N ILE A 167 -23.17 3.63 -1.58
CA ILE A 167 -22.13 3.64 -2.60
C ILE A 167 -22.57 2.70 -3.73
N TYR A 168 -22.69 3.24 -4.93
CA TYR A 168 -23.12 2.56 -6.14
C TYR A 168 -22.06 2.72 -7.23
N ASP A 169 -22.04 1.81 -8.20
CA ASP A 169 -21.28 1.85 -9.45
C ASP A 169 -21.96 2.75 -10.50
#